data_a985df3d657446921f1cd038539c7a4e
#
_entry.id   a985df3d657446921f1cd038539c7a4e
#
_cell.length_a   1.000
_cell.length_b   1.000
_cell.length_c   1.000
_cell.angle_alpha   90.00
_cell.angle_beta   90.00
_cell.angle_gamma   90.00
#
_symmetry.space_group_name_H-M   'P 1'
#
loop_
_entity.id
_entity.type
_entity.pdbx_description
1 polymer ?
#
loop_
_entity_poly.entity_id
_entity_poly.type
_entity_poly.pdbx_seq_one_letter_code
_entity_poly.pdbx_strand_id
1 'polypeptide(L)'
;GDLTVSESILHFSHYYSNPRDWQEVIESVGLGEKANALVRTLSGGQRRRLDVALGIIGNPELLFLDEPTTGFDPKARRDFWSLIRTLKSEGRTILLTTHYLDEAEALADRVAVINKGQIIEVSTPAELGGRATSLAQVSWREGGVVRTEKAPHPTALVAELSAKFGGEVPELIVKRATLEDIYLEMIGGEDE
;
A
#
# COMPACT_ATOMS: atom_id res chain seq x y z
N GLY A 1 -30.00 -6.09 3.99
CA GLY A 1 -29.26 -5.78 5.10
C GLY A 1 -29.77 -6.17 6.47
N ASP A 2 -30.57 -7.23 6.63
CA ASP A 2 -31.08 -7.66 7.93
C ASP A 2 -30.28 -8.82 8.54
N LEU A 3 -29.20 -9.24 7.86
CA LEU A 3 -28.30 -10.26 8.36
C LEU A 3 -27.21 -9.63 9.24
N THR A 4 -26.73 -10.40 10.20
CA THR A 4 -25.52 -10.09 10.96
C THR A 4 -24.28 -10.38 10.12
N VAL A 5 -23.11 -9.94 10.59
CA VAL A 5 -21.82 -10.25 9.96
C VAL A 5 -21.60 -11.76 9.85
N SER A 6 -21.80 -12.48 10.96
CA SER A 6 -21.64 -13.95 11.01
C SER A 6 -22.61 -14.66 10.10
N GLU A 7 -23.90 -14.28 10.11
CA GLU A 7 -24.91 -14.88 9.23
C GLU A 7 -24.56 -14.63 7.75
N SER A 8 -24.07 -13.45 7.42
CA SER A 8 -23.67 -13.14 6.04
C SER A 8 -22.51 -14.03 5.58
N ILE A 9 -21.43 -14.13 6.37
CA ILE A 9 -20.26 -14.94 6.01
C ILE A 9 -20.61 -16.42 5.98
N LEU A 10 -21.38 -16.93 6.97
CA LEU A 10 -21.85 -18.30 7.00
C LEU A 10 -22.76 -18.62 5.80
N HIS A 11 -23.65 -17.69 5.43
CA HIS A 11 -24.49 -17.86 4.25
C HIS A 11 -23.65 -18.03 2.97
N PHE A 12 -22.65 -17.17 2.77
CA PHE A 12 -21.78 -17.24 1.59
C PHE A 12 -20.90 -18.50 1.60
N SER A 13 -20.47 -19.00 2.76
CA SER A 13 -19.67 -20.23 2.84
C SER A 13 -20.36 -21.43 2.17
N HIS A 14 -21.70 -21.50 2.24
CA HIS A 14 -22.46 -22.60 1.64
C HIS A 14 -22.44 -22.64 0.10
N TYR A 15 -21.97 -21.58 -0.57
CA TYR A 15 -21.82 -21.59 -2.03
C TYR A 15 -20.55 -22.28 -2.51
N TYR A 16 -19.63 -22.61 -1.60
CA TYR A 16 -18.33 -23.18 -1.94
C TYR A 16 -18.20 -24.63 -1.42
N SER A 17 -17.50 -25.46 -2.18
CA SER A 17 -17.27 -26.86 -1.81
C SER A 17 -16.23 -27.04 -0.71
N ASN A 18 -15.29 -26.10 -0.58
CA ASN A 18 -14.20 -26.11 0.40
C ASN A 18 -14.00 -24.72 1.01
N PRO A 19 -15.01 -24.20 1.72
CA PRO A 19 -14.89 -22.88 2.32
C PRO A 19 -13.89 -22.89 3.49
N ARG A 20 -13.35 -21.72 3.81
CA ARG A 20 -12.63 -21.50 5.08
C ARG A 20 -13.63 -21.59 6.26
N ASP A 21 -13.11 -21.82 7.45
CA ASP A 21 -13.92 -21.66 8.65
C ASP A 21 -14.36 -20.19 8.78
N TRP A 22 -15.67 -20.01 8.91
CA TRP A 22 -16.26 -18.65 8.93
C TRP A 22 -15.86 -17.86 10.18
N GLN A 23 -15.59 -18.53 11.31
CA GLN A 23 -15.15 -17.89 12.55
C GLN A 23 -13.71 -17.38 12.40
N GLU A 24 -12.82 -18.21 11.82
CA GLU A 24 -11.46 -17.79 11.50
C GLU A 24 -11.45 -16.62 10.51
N VAL A 25 -12.34 -16.62 9.53
CA VAL A 25 -12.47 -15.52 8.56
C VAL A 25 -12.90 -14.23 9.26
N ILE A 26 -13.90 -14.26 10.15
CA ILE A 26 -14.34 -13.09 10.92
C ILE A 26 -13.18 -12.49 11.72
N GLU A 27 -12.44 -13.33 12.43
CA GLU A 27 -11.30 -12.90 13.23
C GLU A 27 -10.17 -12.32 12.35
N SER A 28 -9.85 -12.96 11.23
CA SER A 28 -8.78 -12.53 10.32
C SER A 28 -9.01 -11.14 9.73
N VAL A 29 -10.28 -10.78 9.49
CA VAL A 29 -10.63 -9.42 9.00
C VAL A 29 -10.85 -8.41 10.13
N GLY A 30 -10.69 -8.82 11.41
CA GLY A 30 -10.85 -7.94 12.57
C GLY A 30 -12.31 -7.52 12.80
N LEU A 31 -13.26 -8.42 12.57
CA LEU A 31 -14.69 -8.19 12.80
C LEU A 31 -15.25 -9.07 13.95
N GLY A 32 -14.41 -9.71 14.77
CA GLY A 32 -14.82 -10.58 15.87
C GLY A 32 -15.84 -9.91 16.81
N GLU A 33 -15.53 -8.70 17.33
CA GLU A 33 -16.44 -7.95 18.19
C GLU A 33 -17.75 -7.51 17.49
N LYS A 34 -17.82 -7.57 16.18
CA LYS A 34 -18.95 -7.19 15.34
C LYS A 34 -19.67 -8.38 14.72
N ALA A 35 -19.31 -9.61 15.08
CA ALA A 35 -19.91 -10.83 14.51
C ALA A 35 -21.44 -10.82 14.54
N ASN A 36 -22.02 -10.36 15.65
CA ASN A 36 -23.48 -10.29 15.85
C ASN A 36 -24.10 -8.93 15.48
N ALA A 37 -23.32 -7.99 14.96
CA ALA A 37 -23.85 -6.70 14.51
C ALA A 37 -24.53 -6.84 13.14
N LEU A 38 -25.64 -6.13 12.94
CA LEU A 38 -26.30 -6.08 11.65
C LEU A 38 -25.39 -5.40 10.61
N VAL A 39 -25.29 -5.94 9.41
CA VAL A 39 -24.43 -5.40 8.33
C VAL A 39 -24.74 -3.93 8.04
N ARG A 40 -26.00 -3.53 8.14
CA ARG A 40 -26.42 -2.12 7.92
C ARG A 40 -25.87 -1.15 8.95
N THR A 41 -25.45 -1.62 10.12
CA THR A 41 -24.93 -0.78 11.22
C THR A 41 -23.40 -0.62 11.19
N LEU A 42 -22.72 -1.29 10.25
CA LEU A 42 -21.27 -1.22 10.11
C LEU A 42 -20.82 0.14 9.58
N SER A 43 -19.69 0.62 10.08
CA SER A 43 -18.98 1.75 9.47
C SER A 43 -18.49 1.38 8.05
N GLY A 44 -18.13 2.38 7.23
CA GLY A 44 -17.59 2.13 5.89
C GLY A 44 -16.39 1.18 5.89
N GLY A 45 -15.43 1.39 6.80
CA GLY A 45 -14.27 0.51 6.94
C GLY A 45 -14.61 -0.90 7.40
N GLN A 46 -15.58 -1.05 8.34
CA GLN A 46 -16.06 -2.38 8.75
C GLN A 46 -16.79 -3.10 7.63
N ARG A 47 -17.57 -2.37 6.83
CA ARG A 47 -18.23 -2.94 5.65
C ARG A 47 -17.20 -3.43 4.62
N ARG A 48 -16.15 -2.65 4.36
CA ARG A 48 -15.08 -3.06 3.46
C ARG A 48 -14.34 -4.31 3.94
N ARG A 49 -14.12 -4.45 5.26
CA ARG A 49 -13.58 -5.68 5.86
C ARG A 49 -14.52 -6.87 5.67
N LEU A 50 -15.83 -6.66 5.76
CA LEU A 50 -16.82 -7.71 5.44
C LEU A 50 -16.75 -8.10 3.95
N ASP A 51 -16.62 -7.14 3.01
CA ASP A 51 -16.47 -7.43 1.59
C ASP A 51 -15.26 -8.35 1.34
N VAL A 52 -14.13 -8.07 2.01
CA VAL A 52 -12.95 -8.96 1.95
C VAL A 52 -13.24 -10.33 2.55
N ALA A 53 -13.93 -10.39 3.71
CA ALA A 53 -14.33 -11.65 4.32
C ALA A 53 -15.16 -12.52 3.36
N LEU A 54 -16.11 -11.90 2.65
CA LEU A 54 -16.93 -12.58 1.63
C LEU A 54 -16.09 -13.01 0.42
N GLY A 55 -15.04 -12.26 0.08
CA GLY A 55 -14.11 -12.64 -0.98
C GLY A 55 -13.22 -13.83 -0.63
N ILE A 56 -12.81 -13.96 0.65
CA ILE A 56 -11.88 -15.00 1.09
C ILE A 56 -12.54 -16.27 1.65
N ILE A 57 -13.85 -16.21 1.98
CA ILE A 57 -14.57 -17.36 2.57
C ILE A 57 -14.55 -18.59 1.65
N GLY A 58 -14.57 -18.38 0.34
CA GLY A 58 -14.50 -19.44 -0.67
C GLY A 58 -13.12 -20.07 -0.82
N ASN A 59 -12.14 -19.67 -0.01
CA ASN A 59 -10.76 -20.15 -0.06
C ASN A 59 -10.08 -19.96 -1.45
N PRO A 60 -10.15 -18.79 -2.09
CA PRO A 60 -9.67 -18.57 -3.44
C PRO A 60 -8.14 -18.61 -3.51
N GLU A 61 -7.60 -19.08 -4.64
CA GLU A 61 -6.17 -18.96 -4.98
C GLU A 61 -5.82 -17.55 -5.47
N LEU A 62 -6.78 -16.88 -6.11
CA LEU A 62 -6.64 -15.54 -6.68
C LEU A 62 -7.74 -14.61 -6.13
N LEU A 63 -7.33 -13.47 -5.58
CA LEU A 63 -8.20 -12.44 -5.03
C LEU A 63 -8.03 -11.12 -5.78
N PHE A 64 -9.13 -10.54 -6.22
CA PHE A 64 -9.18 -9.22 -6.83
C PHE A 64 -9.70 -8.20 -5.82
N LEU A 65 -8.95 -7.13 -5.59
CA LEU A 65 -9.30 -6.05 -4.68
C LEU A 65 -9.22 -4.71 -5.41
N ASP A 66 -10.36 -4.08 -5.58
CA ASP A 66 -10.44 -2.78 -6.25
C ASP A 66 -10.54 -1.67 -5.21
N GLU A 67 -9.49 -0.83 -5.14
CA GLU A 67 -9.34 0.29 -4.20
C GLU A 67 -9.77 -0.05 -2.75
N PRO A 68 -9.23 -1.11 -2.14
CA PRO A 68 -9.82 -1.70 -0.92
C PRO A 68 -9.74 -0.79 0.31
N THR A 69 -8.84 0.19 0.35
CA THR A 69 -8.63 1.07 1.52
C THR A 69 -9.19 2.47 1.35
N THR A 70 -9.91 2.72 0.26
CA THR A 70 -10.52 4.04 0.03
C THR A 70 -11.47 4.41 1.17
N GLY A 71 -11.26 5.60 1.77
CA GLY A 71 -12.03 6.08 2.91
C GLY A 71 -11.63 5.52 4.28
N PHE A 72 -10.54 4.74 4.36
CA PHE A 72 -10.02 4.29 5.64
C PHE A 72 -9.23 5.39 6.35
N ASP A 73 -9.33 5.43 7.67
CA ASP A 73 -8.38 6.16 8.50
C ASP A 73 -6.99 5.46 8.48
N PRO A 74 -5.91 6.15 8.90
CA PRO A 74 -4.55 5.59 8.86
C PRO A 74 -4.38 4.30 9.68
N LYS A 75 -5.15 4.11 10.75
CA LYS A 75 -5.10 2.89 11.57
C LYS A 75 -5.78 1.75 10.84
N ALA A 76 -7.01 1.97 10.36
CA ALA A 76 -7.77 0.97 9.62
C ALA A 76 -7.01 0.49 8.37
N ARG A 77 -6.30 1.41 7.67
CA ARG A 77 -5.47 1.08 6.51
C ARG A 77 -4.31 0.16 6.90
N ARG A 78 -3.57 0.46 7.96
CA ARG A 78 -2.48 -0.40 8.44
C ARG A 78 -2.94 -1.79 8.87
N ASP A 79 -4.08 -1.86 9.57
CA ASP A 79 -4.67 -3.13 9.98
C ASP A 79 -5.07 -3.96 8.75
N PHE A 80 -5.63 -3.32 7.72
CA PHE A 80 -5.96 -3.94 6.45
C PHE A 80 -4.72 -4.45 5.70
N TRP A 81 -3.63 -3.65 5.66
CA TRP A 81 -2.37 -4.10 5.08
C TRP A 81 -1.81 -5.34 5.78
N SER A 82 -1.98 -5.44 7.09
CA SER A 82 -1.59 -6.62 7.84
C SER A 82 -2.39 -7.85 7.43
N LEU A 83 -3.71 -7.71 7.21
CA LEU A 83 -4.55 -8.77 6.65
C LEU A 83 -4.05 -9.22 5.27
N ILE A 84 -3.78 -8.28 4.36
CA ILE A 84 -3.30 -8.60 3.01
C ILE A 84 -1.96 -9.34 3.06
N ARG A 85 -1.03 -8.93 3.93
CA ARG A 85 0.24 -9.65 4.12
C ARG A 85 0.04 -11.07 4.65
N THR A 86 -0.92 -11.28 5.56
CA THR A 86 -1.28 -12.61 6.06
C THR A 86 -1.81 -13.49 4.93
N LEU A 87 -2.77 -13.01 4.14
CA LEU A 87 -3.31 -13.73 2.99
C LEU A 87 -2.22 -14.07 1.95
N LYS A 88 -1.30 -13.14 1.71
CA LYS A 88 -0.15 -13.37 0.84
C LYS A 88 0.78 -14.45 1.41
N SER A 89 1.06 -14.44 2.72
CA SER A 89 1.89 -15.47 3.37
C SER A 89 1.26 -16.86 3.36
N GLU A 90 -0.06 -16.94 3.24
CA GLU A 90 -0.81 -18.19 3.03
C GLU A 90 -0.71 -18.71 1.57
N GLY A 91 0.05 -18.03 0.69
CA GLY A 91 0.26 -18.43 -0.70
C GLY A 91 -0.82 -17.92 -1.67
N ARG A 92 -1.63 -16.93 -1.28
CA ARG A 92 -2.66 -16.35 -2.15
C ARG A 92 -2.04 -15.39 -3.15
N THR A 93 -2.51 -15.43 -4.38
CA THR A 93 -2.24 -14.40 -5.37
C THR A 93 -3.25 -13.28 -5.23
N ILE A 94 -2.78 -12.05 -5.11
CA ILE A 94 -3.65 -10.88 -4.93
C ILE A 94 -3.37 -9.87 -6.03
N LEU A 95 -4.40 -9.53 -6.80
CA LEU A 95 -4.39 -8.38 -7.71
C LEU A 95 -5.16 -7.24 -7.05
N LEU A 96 -4.44 -6.16 -6.75
CA LEU A 96 -4.97 -4.99 -6.05
C LEU A 96 -4.83 -3.77 -6.95
N THR A 97 -5.90 -3.00 -7.10
CA THR A 97 -5.84 -1.66 -7.67
C THR A 97 -5.81 -0.62 -6.55
N THR A 98 -5.04 0.42 -6.72
CA THR A 98 -5.00 1.53 -5.76
C THR A 98 -4.46 2.80 -6.42
N HIS A 99 -4.90 3.94 -5.92
CA HIS A 99 -4.28 5.24 -6.21
C HIS A 99 -3.39 5.73 -5.05
N TYR A 100 -3.30 4.94 -3.98
CA TYR A 100 -2.39 5.20 -2.86
C TYR A 100 -1.05 4.53 -3.11
N LEU A 101 -0.03 5.31 -3.45
CA LEU A 101 1.29 4.78 -3.81
C LEU A 101 2.04 4.19 -2.62
N ASP A 102 1.77 4.66 -1.41
CA ASP A 102 2.23 4.07 -0.16
C ASP A 102 1.67 2.65 0.07
N GLU A 103 0.44 2.38 -0.37
CA GLU A 103 -0.15 1.04 -0.34
C GLU A 103 0.55 0.10 -1.32
N ALA A 104 0.77 0.56 -2.56
CA ALA A 104 1.51 -0.21 -3.55
C ALA A 104 2.94 -0.52 -3.05
N GLU A 105 3.63 0.47 -2.48
CA GLU A 105 4.98 0.28 -1.92
C GLU A 105 5.00 -0.70 -0.73
N ALA A 106 3.96 -0.69 0.10
CA ALA A 106 3.88 -1.53 1.30
C ALA A 106 3.51 -2.99 1.03
N LEU A 107 2.75 -3.26 -0.04
CA LEU A 107 2.10 -4.56 -0.25
C LEU A 107 2.57 -5.31 -1.50
N ALA A 108 2.91 -4.58 -2.58
CA ALA A 108 3.12 -5.20 -3.86
C ALA A 108 4.52 -5.83 -4.02
N ASP A 109 4.58 -7.01 -4.65
CA ASP A 109 5.83 -7.55 -5.19
C ASP A 109 6.15 -6.93 -6.55
N ARG A 110 5.10 -6.63 -7.33
CA ARG A 110 5.17 -5.98 -8.63
C ARG A 110 4.07 -4.94 -8.75
N VAL A 111 4.40 -3.83 -9.38
CA VAL A 111 3.47 -2.74 -9.68
C VAL A 111 3.37 -2.59 -11.19
N ALA A 112 2.15 -2.51 -11.71
CA ALA A 112 1.87 -2.12 -13.08
C ALA A 112 1.31 -0.69 -13.07
N VAL A 113 1.97 0.23 -13.77
CA VAL A 113 1.46 1.60 -13.96
C VAL A 113 0.60 1.62 -15.21
N ILE A 114 -0.64 2.12 -15.06
CA ILE A 114 -1.60 2.24 -16.16
C ILE A 114 -1.84 3.74 -16.41
N ASN A 115 -1.68 4.17 -17.66
CA ASN A 115 -2.05 5.51 -18.11
C ASN A 115 -2.79 5.44 -19.44
N LYS A 116 -3.87 6.21 -19.60
CA LYS A 116 -4.70 6.25 -20.82
C LYS A 116 -5.09 4.86 -21.34
N GLY A 117 -5.32 3.89 -20.43
CA GLY A 117 -5.72 2.52 -20.77
C GLY A 117 -4.58 1.59 -21.22
N GLN A 118 -3.34 2.02 -21.12
CA GLN A 118 -2.15 1.23 -21.47
C GLN A 118 -1.28 0.99 -20.24
N ILE A 119 -0.65 -0.17 -20.20
CA ILE A 119 0.38 -0.46 -19.20
C ILE A 119 1.68 0.17 -19.67
N ILE A 120 2.19 1.15 -18.90
CA ILE A 120 3.43 1.85 -19.19
C ILE A 120 4.63 1.00 -18.76
N GLU A 121 4.58 0.47 -17.54
CA GLU A 121 5.68 -0.33 -16.95
C GLU A 121 5.12 -1.34 -15.97
N VAL A 122 5.82 -2.47 -15.83
CA VAL A 122 5.59 -3.46 -14.77
C VAL A 122 6.92 -3.79 -14.13
N SER A 123 7.10 -3.41 -12.87
CA SER A 123 8.37 -3.58 -12.16
C SER A 123 8.13 -3.81 -10.66
N THR A 124 9.19 -4.04 -9.89
CA THR A 124 9.09 -3.97 -8.43
C THR A 124 8.94 -2.52 -7.98
N PRO A 125 8.31 -2.23 -6.81
CA PRO A 125 8.21 -0.87 -6.29
C PRO A 125 9.57 -0.17 -6.16
N ALA A 126 10.64 -0.93 -5.92
CA ALA A 126 11.99 -0.40 -5.76
C ALA A 126 12.67 -0.02 -7.09
N GLU A 127 12.28 -0.66 -8.19
CA GLU A 127 12.92 -0.49 -9.51
C GLU A 127 12.10 0.37 -10.47
N LEU A 128 10.80 0.55 -10.18
CA LEU A 128 9.87 1.28 -11.05
C LEU A 128 10.44 2.64 -11.49
N GLY A 129 10.38 2.92 -12.79
CA GLY A 129 10.87 4.17 -13.38
C GLY A 129 12.37 4.42 -13.11
N GLY A 130 13.17 3.37 -12.93
CA GLY A 130 14.60 3.52 -12.61
C GLY A 130 14.89 4.02 -11.19
N ARG A 131 13.92 3.94 -10.27
CA ARG A 131 14.04 4.43 -8.89
C ARG A 131 15.30 3.94 -8.17
N ALA A 132 15.68 2.68 -8.37
CA ALA A 132 16.87 2.09 -7.74
C ALA A 132 18.18 2.84 -8.07
N THR A 133 18.26 3.43 -9.24
CA THR A 133 19.41 4.18 -9.73
C THR A 133 19.21 5.71 -9.70
N SER A 134 18.05 6.17 -9.23
CA SER A 134 17.74 7.60 -9.15
C SER A 134 18.69 8.32 -8.19
N LEU A 135 19.05 9.56 -8.56
CA LEU A 135 19.87 10.43 -7.73
C LEU A 135 19.12 10.75 -6.42
N ALA A 136 19.81 10.64 -5.29
CA ALA A 136 19.29 11.14 -4.04
C ALA A 136 19.38 12.66 -3.99
N GLN A 137 18.35 13.29 -3.46
CA GLN A 137 18.35 14.73 -3.16
C GLN A 137 18.86 14.93 -1.75
N VAL A 138 19.95 15.69 -1.63
CA VAL A 138 20.53 16.10 -0.35
C VAL A 138 20.26 17.58 -0.18
N SER A 139 19.60 17.96 0.89
CA SER A 139 19.29 19.36 1.22
C SER A 139 19.84 19.71 2.58
N TRP A 140 20.38 20.91 2.72
CA TRP A 140 20.93 21.45 3.98
C TRP A 140 20.77 22.97 4.03
N ARG A 141 20.92 23.57 5.21
CA ARG A 141 20.94 25.02 5.36
C ARG A 141 22.36 25.55 5.44
N GLU A 142 22.69 26.51 4.58
CA GLU A 142 23.97 27.20 4.57
C GLU A 142 23.75 28.72 4.44
N GLY A 143 24.28 29.50 5.39
CA GLY A 143 24.16 30.95 5.38
C GLY A 143 22.71 31.46 5.41
N GLY A 144 21.78 30.70 6.04
CA GLY A 144 20.36 31.03 6.10
C GLY A 144 19.55 30.60 4.87
N VAL A 145 20.19 30.01 3.85
CA VAL A 145 19.56 29.58 2.59
C VAL A 145 19.54 28.05 2.55
N VAL A 146 18.43 27.45 2.08
CA VAL A 146 18.38 26.02 1.79
C VAL A 146 19.14 25.72 0.49
N ARG A 147 20.14 24.86 0.58
CA ARG A 147 20.88 24.32 -0.57
C ARG A 147 20.34 22.94 -0.87
N THR A 148 20.31 22.56 -2.14
CA THR A 148 19.86 21.24 -2.59
C THR A 148 20.79 20.76 -3.70
N GLU A 149 21.25 19.52 -3.59
CA GLU A 149 22.09 18.87 -4.59
C GLU A 149 21.59 17.44 -4.85
N LYS A 150 21.64 16.99 -6.10
CA LYS A 150 21.34 15.62 -6.50
C LYS A 150 22.63 14.81 -6.55
N ALA A 151 22.71 13.71 -5.80
CA ALA A 151 23.92 12.90 -5.68
C ALA A 151 23.64 11.42 -5.93
N PRO A 152 24.47 10.72 -6.72
CA PRO A 152 24.41 9.28 -6.89
C PRO A 152 24.85 8.54 -5.62
N HIS A 153 25.77 9.16 -4.87
CA HIS A 153 26.34 8.63 -3.63
C HIS A 153 26.09 9.62 -2.48
N PRO A 154 24.86 9.70 -1.94
CA PRO A 154 24.50 10.70 -0.95
C PRO A 154 25.34 10.62 0.34
N THR A 155 25.79 9.43 0.72
CA THR A 155 26.64 9.25 1.90
C THR A 155 28.00 9.94 1.75
N ALA A 156 28.58 9.93 0.55
CA ALA A 156 29.83 10.64 0.29
C ALA A 156 29.63 12.16 0.40
N LEU A 157 28.59 12.70 -0.23
CA LEU A 157 28.26 14.12 -0.13
C LEU A 157 27.97 14.55 1.32
N VAL A 158 27.25 13.73 2.10
CA VAL A 158 27.00 14.01 3.52
C VAL A 158 28.31 14.02 4.32
N ALA A 159 29.26 13.13 4.03
CA ALA A 159 30.56 13.12 4.70
C ALA A 159 31.37 14.39 4.38
N GLU A 160 31.37 14.86 3.11
CA GLU A 160 31.99 16.12 2.70
C GLU A 160 31.35 17.32 3.39
N LEU A 161 30.02 17.38 3.44
CA LEU A 161 29.28 18.42 4.16
C LEU A 161 29.60 18.40 5.66
N SER A 162 29.63 17.23 6.30
CA SER A 162 29.97 17.09 7.71
C SER A 162 31.38 17.61 8.00
N ALA A 163 32.34 17.30 7.14
CA ALA A 163 33.70 17.84 7.26
C ALA A 163 33.72 19.37 7.09
N LYS A 164 32.99 19.91 6.11
CA LYS A 164 32.86 21.34 5.84
C LYS A 164 32.27 22.11 7.02
N PHE A 165 31.23 21.57 7.66
CA PHE A 165 30.56 22.19 8.81
C PHE A 165 31.21 21.88 10.16
N GLY A 166 32.24 21.03 10.17
CA GLY A 166 32.94 20.64 11.40
C GLY A 166 32.13 19.71 12.32
N GLY A 167 31.18 18.96 11.74
CA GLY A 167 30.33 18.01 12.47
C GLY A 167 28.91 17.94 11.93
N GLU A 168 27.95 18.42 12.69
CA GLU A 168 26.54 18.34 12.32
C GLU A 168 26.20 19.35 11.19
N VAL A 169 25.51 18.87 10.15
CA VAL A 169 25.07 19.67 9.01
C VAL A 169 23.67 20.23 9.30
N PRO A 170 23.49 21.57 9.32
CA PRO A 170 22.20 22.16 9.69
C PRO A 170 21.07 21.76 8.74
N GLU A 171 19.95 21.31 9.32
CA GLU A 171 18.73 20.91 8.59
C GLU A 171 19.01 19.91 7.46
N LEU A 172 19.92 18.96 7.69
CA LEU A 172 20.25 17.94 6.69
C LEU A 172 19.05 17.03 6.43
N ILE A 173 18.66 16.94 5.16
CA ILE A 173 17.66 16.01 4.66
C ILE A 173 18.28 15.24 3.49
N VAL A 174 18.19 13.92 3.54
CA VAL A 174 18.56 13.03 2.42
C VAL A 174 17.31 12.29 1.99
N LYS A 175 16.84 12.56 0.77
CA LYS A 175 15.62 11.96 0.23
C LYS A 175 15.94 11.25 -1.09
N ARG A 176 15.51 10.00 -1.25
CA ARG A 176 15.43 9.35 -2.57
C ARG A 176 14.03 9.57 -3.15
N ALA A 177 13.90 9.47 -4.45
CA ALA A 177 12.62 9.57 -5.13
C ALA A 177 11.62 8.58 -4.50
N THR A 178 10.44 9.07 -4.12
CA THR A 178 9.32 8.24 -3.67
C THR A 178 8.67 7.56 -4.88
N LEU A 179 7.82 6.57 -4.64
CA LEU A 179 7.02 5.98 -5.72
C LEU A 179 6.10 7.03 -6.36
N GLU A 180 5.65 8.01 -5.57
CA GLU A 180 4.84 9.14 -6.05
C GLU A 180 5.62 10.07 -6.99
N ASP A 181 6.85 10.42 -6.61
CA ASP A 181 7.72 11.25 -7.47
C ASP A 181 7.93 10.57 -8.84
N ILE A 182 8.21 9.27 -8.84
CA ILE A 182 8.40 8.47 -10.05
C ILE A 182 7.11 8.37 -10.88
N TYR A 183 5.98 8.08 -10.22
CA TYR A 183 4.69 8.00 -10.90
C TYR A 183 4.34 9.31 -11.61
N LEU A 184 4.54 10.45 -10.94
CA LEU A 184 4.27 11.77 -11.53
C LEU A 184 5.21 12.06 -12.72
N GLU A 185 6.48 11.66 -12.66
CA GLU A 185 7.41 11.76 -13.79
C GLU A 185 6.93 10.92 -14.99
N MET A 186 6.45 9.67 -14.73
CA MET A 186 5.99 8.76 -15.78
C MET A 186 4.73 9.25 -16.51
N ILE A 187 3.79 9.89 -15.77
CA ILE A 187 2.53 10.37 -16.38
C ILE A 187 2.62 11.82 -16.87
N GLY A 188 3.53 12.64 -16.31
CA GLY A 188 3.70 14.04 -16.66
C GLY A 188 4.60 14.29 -17.88
N GLY A 189 5.43 13.33 -18.28
CA GLY A 189 6.36 13.47 -19.42
C GLY A 189 5.71 13.40 -20.82
N GLU A 190 4.39 13.25 -20.91
CA GLU A 190 3.65 13.12 -22.18
C GLU A 190 2.86 14.39 -22.58
N ASP A 191 2.89 15.47 -21.80
CA ASP A 191 2.14 16.71 -22.06
C ASP A 191 3.03 17.87 -22.61
N GLU A 192 4.24 17.58 -23.12
CA GLU A 192 5.08 18.53 -23.85
C GLU A 192 5.18 18.21 -25.35
#